data_79b1753226907ce1bab3483159811c18
#
_entry.id   79b1753226907ce1bab3483159811c18
#
_cell.length_a   1.000
_cell.length_b   1.000
_cell.length_c   1.000
_cell.angle_alpha   90.00
_cell.angle_beta   90.00
_cell.angle_gamma   90.00
#
_symmetry.space_group_name_H-M   'P 1'
#
loop_
_entity.id
_entity.type
_entity.pdbx_description
1 polymer ?
#
loop_
_entity_poly.entity_id
_entity_poly.type
_entity_poly.pdbx_seq_one_letter_code
_entity_poly.pdbx_strand_id
1 'polypeptide(L)'
;MTQAHQAAAQDAPSAIPAAPADSTIPAIATTPPISPGDAGWLKDLTDWRAARERLVDAPDGWLSLVGMAWLKSGPNSVGAAEDNQIRVRDKVPDHIAVLTVAGNSPKAMTVQLQAPKGGFPPDLMIDGKPAAEGPLAVDSDSPPMITWHGLTIVALNRGGRYLLSIKDADSPLRTNFHELHWYPPDPRFRVSAAWTPYNPPRMVKIPTVLGNTLDFPSPGFAEFVLDGQPINLEPVTEPGHEGTLFFILTDVTSQITTYKTARYLHTGLPDHGVDHPGQLTLDFNKLENPPCAYTTYASCPLPPDQNQLPVAIEAGERLYTPR
;
A
#
# COMPACT_ATOMS: atom_id res chain seq x y z
N MET A 1 -52.56 10.92 47.56
CA MET A 1 -51.32 11.70 47.25
C MET A 1 -50.65 11.06 46.08
N THR A 2 -50.94 11.59 44.91
CA THR A 2 -50.53 11.02 43.60
C THR A 2 -49.37 11.87 43.09
N GLN A 3 -48.19 11.28 42.98
CA GLN A 3 -47.04 11.94 42.34
C GLN A 3 -47.04 11.62 40.86
N ALA A 4 -47.13 12.65 40.03
CA ALA A 4 -46.98 12.59 38.59
C ALA A 4 -45.50 12.56 38.21
N HIS A 5 -45.13 11.57 37.41
CA HIS A 5 -43.81 11.53 36.75
C HIS A 5 -43.85 12.43 35.51
N GLN A 6 -43.03 13.48 35.50
CA GLN A 6 -42.74 14.27 34.32
C GLN A 6 -41.74 13.52 33.47
N ALA A 7 -42.12 13.20 32.23
CA ALA A 7 -41.22 12.70 31.22
C ALA A 7 -40.41 13.88 30.61
N ALA A 8 -39.09 13.75 30.65
CA ALA A 8 -38.18 14.68 29.98
C ALA A 8 -38.25 14.48 28.47
N ALA A 9 -38.51 15.57 27.77
CA ALA A 9 -38.43 15.61 26.31
C ALA A 9 -36.95 15.47 25.84
N GLN A 10 -36.71 14.51 24.99
CA GLN A 10 -35.40 14.34 24.32
C GLN A 10 -35.33 15.35 23.17
N ASP A 11 -34.30 16.20 23.20
CA ASP A 11 -33.96 17.14 22.12
C ASP A 11 -33.60 16.38 20.84
N ALA A 12 -34.27 16.70 19.76
CA ALA A 12 -33.96 16.23 18.43
C ALA A 12 -32.67 16.91 17.94
N PRO A 13 -31.79 16.20 17.18
CA PRO A 13 -30.57 16.81 16.68
C PRO A 13 -30.91 17.92 15.66
N SER A 14 -30.28 19.07 15.83
CA SER A 14 -30.36 20.24 14.97
C SER A 14 -30.04 19.87 13.51
N ALA A 15 -30.91 20.30 12.61
CA ALA A 15 -30.72 20.19 11.17
C ALA A 15 -29.45 20.94 10.74
N ILE A 16 -28.60 20.24 9.96
CA ILE A 16 -27.45 20.82 9.28
C ILE A 16 -27.99 21.86 8.28
N PRO A 17 -27.49 23.11 8.26
CA PRO A 17 -27.93 24.10 7.30
C PRO A 17 -27.55 23.65 5.88
N ALA A 18 -28.52 23.69 4.97
CA ALA A 18 -28.31 23.45 3.55
C ALA A 18 -27.27 24.45 3.01
N ALA A 19 -26.30 23.95 2.25
CA ALA A 19 -25.34 24.76 1.52
C ALA A 19 -26.06 25.67 0.53
N PRO A 20 -25.56 26.91 0.27
CA PRO A 20 -26.18 27.83 -0.67
C PRO A 20 -26.13 27.22 -2.07
N ALA A 21 -27.31 27.14 -2.70
CA ALA A 21 -27.49 26.75 -4.09
C ALA A 21 -27.15 27.97 -4.97
N ASP A 22 -25.86 28.22 -5.19
CA ASP A 22 -25.38 29.01 -6.32
C ASP A 22 -23.88 28.74 -6.54
N SER A 23 -23.61 27.59 -7.11
CA SER A 23 -22.33 27.28 -7.75
C SER A 23 -22.67 26.76 -9.12
N THR A 24 -22.59 27.63 -10.12
CA THR A 24 -22.43 27.20 -11.51
C THR A 24 -21.18 26.34 -11.57
N ILE A 25 -21.39 25.03 -11.49
CA ILE A 25 -20.33 24.03 -11.77
C ILE A 25 -19.92 24.33 -13.22
N PRO A 26 -18.67 24.75 -13.50
CA PRO A 26 -18.21 24.85 -14.87
C PRO A 26 -18.46 23.49 -15.51
N ALA A 27 -19.07 23.47 -16.70
CA ALA A 27 -19.38 22.27 -17.43
C ALA A 27 -18.12 21.37 -17.41
N ILE A 28 -18.21 20.19 -16.76
CA ILE A 28 -17.11 19.22 -16.71
C ILE A 28 -16.77 18.94 -18.17
N ALA A 29 -15.64 19.46 -18.63
CA ALA A 29 -15.20 19.28 -19.99
C ALA A 29 -15.07 17.78 -20.22
N THR A 30 -15.95 17.21 -21.05
CA THR A 30 -15.77 15.85 -21.56
C THR A 30 -14.50 15.88 -22.38
N THR A 31 -13.39 15.46 -21.80
CA THR A 31 -12.12 15.35 -22.53
C THR A 31 -12.36 14.38 -23.68
N PRO A 32 -12.06 14.77 -24.94
CA PRO A 32 -12.17 13.83 -26.04
C PRO A 32 -11.26 12.63 -25.72
N PRO A 33 -11.74 11.41 -25.96
CA PRO A 33 -10.91 10.22 -25.77
C PRO A 33 -9.65 10.40 -26.61
N ILE A 34 -8.49 10.09 -26.01
CA ILE A 34 -7.22 10.07 -26.72
C ILE A 34 -7.43 9.17 -27.95
N SER A 35 -7.08 9.67 -29.11
CA SER A 35 -7.33 8.95 -30.37
C SER A 35 -6.78 7.52 -30.28
N PRO A 36 -7.55 6.49 -30.73
CA PRO A 36 -7.06 5.13 -30.81
C PRO A 36 -5.91 5.09 -31.83
N GLY A 37 -4.68 5.30 -31.41
CA GLY A 37 -3.52 5.38 -32.32
C GLY A 37 -2.33 6.15 -31.77
N ASP A 38 -2.35 6.56 -30.50
CA ASP A 38 -1.15 7.09 -29.87
C ASP A 38 -0.16 5.95 -29.61
N ALA A 39 0.67 5.67 -30.64
CA ALA A 39 1.72 4.66 -30.57
C ALA A 39 2.70 4.95 -29.40
N GLY A 40 2.88 6.21 -29.04
CA GLY A 40 3.69 6.63 -27.89
C GLY A 40 3.09 6.15 -26.58
N TRP A 41 1.80 6.39 -26.36
CA TRP A 41 1.11 5.93 -25.15
C TRP A 41 1.11 4.40 -25.00
N LEU A 42 0.85 3.66 -26.10
CA LEU A 42 0.86 2.19 -26.08
C LEU A 42 2.25 1.66 -25.74
N LYS A 43 3.29 2.28 -26.28
CA LYS A 43 4.67 1.93 -25.95
C LYS A 43 4.96 2.19 -24.48
N ASP A 44 4.63 3.37 -23.97
CA ASP A 44 4.84 3.75 -22.57
C ASP A 44 4.08 2.81 -21.62
N LEU A 45 2.86 2.44 -21.97
CA LEU A 45 2.08 1.48 -21.18
C LEU A 45 2.70 0.09 -21.19
N THR A 46 3.21 -0.36 -22.34
CA THR A 46 3.88 -1.65 -22.47
C THR A 46 5.18 -1.69 -21.65
N ASP A 47 5.98 -0.65 -21.73
CA ASP A 47 7.22 -0.52 -20.97
C ASP A 47 6.94 -0.47 -19.46
N TRP A 48 5.89 0.24 -19.06
CA TRP A 48 5.45 0.33 -17.67
C TRP A 48 4.98 -1.04 -17.14
N ARG A 49 4.18 -1.80 -17.91
CA ARG A 49 3.73 -3.16 -17.54
C ARG A 49 4.92 -4.10 -17.37
N ALA A 50 5.87 -4.08 -18.31
CA ALA A 50 7.08 -4.88 -18.20
C ALA A 50 7.94 -4.49 -16.98
N ALA A 51 8.01 -3.19 -16.64
CA ALA A 51 8.69 -2.73 -15.43
C ALA A 51 7.96 -3.22 -14.17
N ARG A 52 6.63 -3.19 -14.16
CA ARG A 52 5.80 -3.70 -13.05
C ARG A 52 6.03 -5.19 -12.81
N GLU A 53 6.05 -6.01 -13.85
CA GLU A 53 6.34 -7.45 -13.74
C GLU A 53 7.71 -7.70 -13.13
N ARG A 54 8.74 -6.97 -13.60
CA ARG A 54 10.09 -7.08 -13.01
C ARG A 54 10.14 -6.70 -11.53
N LEU A 55 9.35 -5.71 -11.09
CA LEU A 55 9.26 -5.33 -9.68
C LEU A 55 8.57 -6.41 -8.83
N VAL A 56 7.53 -7.03 -9.35
CA VAL A 56 6.81 -8.11 -8.64
C VAL A 56 7.69 -9.35 -8.51
N ASP A 57 8.43 -9.71 -9.58
CA ASP A 57 9.32 -10.87 -9.65
C ASP A 57 10.76 -10.58 -9.16
N ALA A 58 11.06 -9.40 -8.69
CA ALA A 58 12.41 -9.10 -8.18
C ALA A 58 12.78 -10.03 -7.00
N PRO A 59 14.07 -10.34 -6.82
CA PRO A 59 14.53 -11.15 -5.67
C PRO A 59 14.10 -10.60 -4.31
N ASP A 60 13.86 -9.31 -4.25
CA ASP A 60 13.31 -8.56 -3.11
C ASP A 60 11.90 -8.01 -3.36
N GLY A 61 11.22 -8.48 -4.40
CA GLY A 61 9.85 -8.11 -4.78
C GLY A 61 8.77 -8.71 -3.87
N TRP A 62 7.51 -8.53 -4.26
CA TRP A 62 6.39 -9.00 -3.42
C TRP A 62 6.24 -10.52 -3.39
N LEU A 63 6.64 -11.23 -4.45
CA LEU A 63 6.61 -12.68 -4.50
C LEU A 63 7.70 -13.34 -3.64
N SER A 64 8.72 -12.59 -3.24
CA SER A 64 9.73 -13.06 -2.29
C SER A 64 9.32 -12.91 -0.83
N LEU A 65 8.27 -12.13 -0.51
CA LEU A 65 7.83 -11.89 0.88
C LEU A 65 7.14 -13.13 1.45
N VAL A 66 7.86 -13.88 2.28
CA VAL A 66 7.45 -15.19 2.83
C VAL A 66 7.13 -15.16 4.32
N GLY A 67 7.34 -14.03 5.00
CA GLY A 67 7.05 -13.91 6.41
C GLY A 67 6.93 -12.47 6.89
N MET A 68 6.06 -12.27 7.88
CA MET A 68 5.89 -11.03 8.60
C MET A 68 5.56 -11.35 10.05
N ALA A 69 6.27 -10.75 10.99
CA ALA A 69 6.01 -10.97 12.41
C ALA A 69 6.26 -9.71 13.24
N TRP A 70 5.34 -9.40 14.16
CA TRP A 70 5.56 -8.35 15.15
C TRP A 70 6.55 -8.84 16.21
N LEU A 71 7.62 -8.08 16.44
CA LEU A 71 8.53 -8.33 17.53
C LEU A 71 7.83 -8.00 18.87
N LYS A 72 8.00 -8.89 19.83
CA LYS A 72 7.55 -8.70 21.21
C LYS A 72 8.67 -8.06 22.04
N SER A 73 8.34 -7.41 23.13
CA SER A 73 9.33 -6.97 24.11
C SER A 73 10.13 -8.18 24.63
N GLY A 74 11.43 -8.01 24.76
CA GLY A 74 12.36 -9.09 25.09
C GLY A 74 12.90 -9.84 23.87
N PRO A 75 13.42 -11.07 24.04
CA PRO A 75 14.04 -11.84 22.97
C PRO A 75 13.00 -12.40 21.99
N ASN A 76 13.32 -12.39 20.71
CA ASN A 76 12.56 -12.98 19.61
C ASN A 76 13.50 -13.86 18.79
N SER A 77 13.47 -15.15 18.99
CA SER A 77 14.28 -16.11 18.23
C SER A 77 13.71 -16.31 16.82
N VAL A 78 14.59 -16.42 15.83
CA VAL A 78 14.26 -16.55 14.41
C VAL A 78 15.02 -17.76 13.84
N GLY A 79 14.32 -18.63 13.11
CA GLY A 79 14.91 -19.80 12.44
C GLY A 79 13.86 -20.82 12.01
N ALA A 80 14.31 -21.97 11.46
CA ALA A 80 13.43 -23.02 10.99
C ALA A 80 12.85 -23.91 12.10
N ALA A 81 13.59 -24.10 13.19
CA ALA A 81 13.18 -24.98 14.28
C ALA A 81 11.88 -24.52 14.95
N GLU A 82 11.13 -25.49 15.48
CA GLU A 82 9.80 -25.24 16.06
C GLU A 82 9.83 -24.46 17.37
N ASP A 83 10.96 -24.43 18.05
CA ASP A 83 11.19 -23.68 19.29
C ASP A 83 11.45 -22.19 19.05
N ASN A 84 11.58 -21.73 17.77
CA ASN A 84 11.69 -20.32 17.48
C ASN A 84 10.35 -19.61 17.65
N GLN A 85 10.39 -18.39 18.18
CA GLN A 85 9.21 -17.52 18.27
C GLN A 85 8.76 -17.05 16.90
N ILE A 86 9.70 -16.85 15.97
CA ILE A 86 9.45 -16.45 14.58
C ILE A 86 10.03 -17.56 13.70
N ARG A 87 9.12 -18.39 13.21
CA ARG A 87 9.49 -19.51 12.36
C ARG A 87 9.59 -19.07 10.91
N VAL A 88 10.75 -19.26 10.33
CA VAL A 88 11.00 -19.11 8.89
C VAL A 88 10.86 -20.50 8.26
N ARG A 89 9.99 -20.64 7.25
CA ARG A 89 9.76 -21.93 6.61
C ARG A 89 10.88 -22.24 5.61
N ASP A 90 11.32 -23.51 5.62
CA ASP A 90 12.13 -24.23 4.66
C ASP A 90 13.55 -23.72 4.34
N LYS A 91 14.50 -24.68 4.31
CA LYS A 91 15.88 -24.54 3.81
C LYS A 91 16.76 -23.46 4.47
N VAL A 92 16.41 -23.03 5.68
CA VAL A 92 17.20 -22.09 6.47
C VAL A 92 17.72 -22.79 7.74
N PRO A 93 18.75 -22.24 8.43
CA PRO A 93 19.23 -22.81 9.68
C PRO A 93 18.15 -22.91 10.75
N ASP A 94 18.23 -23.94 11.58
CA ASP A 94 17.31 -24.14 12.71
C ASP A 94 17.21 -22.87 13.59
N HIS A 95 18.32 -22.20 13.83
CA HIS A 95 18.42 -20.94 14.55
C HIS A 95 19.30 -19.96 13.77
N ILE A 96 18.74 -18.81 13.40
CA ILE A 96 19.42 -17.77 12.63
C ILE A 96 19.95 -16.69 13.56
N ALA A 97 19.08 -16.13 14.39
CA ALA A 97 19.38 -14.99 15.25
C ALA A 97 18.35 -14.84 16.37
N VAL A 98 18.69 -14.02 17.36
CA VAL A 98 17.77 -13.53 18.37
C VAL A 98 17.73 -12.01 18.28
N LEU A 99 16.52 -11.45 18.08
CA LEU A 99 16.30 -10.00 18.09
C LEU A 99 15.68 -9.62 19.43
N THR A 100 16.44 -8.95 20.27
CA THR A 100 15.95 -8.51 21.58
C THR A 100 15.46 -7.07 21.50
N VAL A 101 14.16 -6.90 21.74
CA VAL A 101 13.53 -5.57 21.83
C VAL A 101 13.57 -5.10 23.27
N ALA A 102 14.24 -4.00 23.54
CA ALA A 102 14.34 -3.38 24.85
C ALA A 102 13.90 -1.91 24.80
N GLY A 103 13.43 -1.39 25.93
CA GLY A 103 12.95 -0.03 26.08
C GLY A 103 11.59 0.02 26.76
N ASN A 104 11.29 1.15 27.37
CA ASN A 104 10.08 1.37 28.16
C ASN A 104 9.11 2.39 27.54
N SER A 105 9.45 2.92 26.38
CA SER A 105 8.58 3.82 25.61
C SER A 105 8.87 3.70 24.11
N PRO A 106 7.91 4.02 23.23
CA PRO A 106 8.10 3.93 21.79
C PRO A 106 9.31 4.69 21.23
N LYS A 107 9.68 5.81 21.90
CA LYS A 107 10.84 6.65 21.51
C LYS A 107 12.18 6.15 22.06
N ALA A 108 12.16 5.22 23.01
CA ALA A 108 13.36 4.69 23.68
C ALA A 108 13.53 3.19 23.41
N MET A 109 12.79 2.63 22.49
CA MET A 109 12.92 1.21 22.11
C MET A 109 14.14 1.03 21.22
N THR A 110 14.83 -0.09 21.45
CA THR A 110 16.00 -0.52 20.67
C THR A 110 15.84 -1.97 20.28
N VAL A 111 16.46 -2.36 19.18
CA VAL A 111 16.56 -3.76 18.76
C VAL A 111 18.03 -4.16 18.79
N GLN A 112 18.34 -5.21 19.54
CA GLN A 112 19.68 -5.79 19.62
C GLN A 112 19.69 -7.11 18.86
N LEU A 113 20.66 -7.31 17.99
CA LEU A 113 20.95 -8.60 17.38
C LEU A 113 21.87 -9.41 18.27
N GLN A 114 21.51 -10.64 18.52
CA GLN A 114 22.30 -11.57 19.32
C GLN A 114 22.43 -12.92 18.58
N ALA A 115 23.54 -13.59 18.79
CA ALA A 115 23.70 -14.92 18.26
C ALA A 115 22.80 -15.92 19.00
N PRO A 116 22.25 -16.93 18.31
CA PRO A 116 21.59 -18.06 18.96
C PRO A 116 22.61 -18.92 19.68
N LYS A 117 22.11 -19.85 20.49
CA LYS A 117 22.98 -20.85 21.13
C LYS A 117 23.76 -21.64 20.06
N GLY A 118 25.06 -21.54 20.08
CA GLY A 118 25.95 -22.16 19.08
C GLY A 118 26.58 -21.18 18.10
N GLY A 119 26.25 -19.89 18.19
CA GLY A 119 26.78 -18.83 17.31
C GLY A 119 25.87 -18.51 16.11
N PHE A 120 26.23 -17.51 15.38
CA PHE A 120 25.55 -17.19 14.09
C PHE A 120 25.83 -18.32 13.08
N PRO A 121 24.86 -18.62 12.20
CA PRO A 121 25.09 -19.51 11.06
C PRO A 121 26.26 -19.00 10.20
N PRO A 122 27.05 -19.92 9.60
CA PRO A 122 27.98 -19.52 8.56
C PRO A 122 27.29 -18.71 7.48
N ASP A 123 27.99 -17.73 6.89
CA ASP A 123 27.51 -16.87 5.80
C ASP A 123 26.36 -15.92 6.18
N LEU A 124 25.98 -15.83 7.47
CA LEU A 124 25.06 -14.79 7.91
C LEU A 124 25.76 -13.43 7.85
N MET A 125 25.13 -12.50 7.12
CA MET A 125 25.66 -11.16 6.93
C MET A 125 24.70 -10.10 7.47
N ILE A 126 25.25 -8.93 7.81
CA ILE A 126 24.50 -7.68 8.07
C ILE A 126 25.10 -6.62 7.18
N ASP A 127 24.30 -6.08 6.27
CA ASP A 127 24.73 -5.09 5.25
C ASP A 127 26.02 -5.53 4.53
N GLY A 128 26.06 -6.82 4.14
CA GLY A 128 27.18 -7.42 3.41
C GLY A 128 28.45 -7.68 4.24
N LYS A 129 28.40 -7.53 5.56
CA LYS A 129 29.50 -7.88 6.48
C LYS A 129 29.12 -9.10 7.33
N PRO A 130 30.08 -9.93 7.75
CA PRO A 130 29.79 -11.03 8.65
C PRO A 130 29.00 -10.58 9.89
N ALA A 131 27.97 -11.34 10.25
CA ALA A 131 27.11 -10.98 11.36
C ALA A 131 27.89 -10.87 12.68
N ALA A 132 27.62 -9.81 13.41
CA ALA A 132 28.14 -9.56 14.75
C ALA A 132 26.99 -9.12 15.67
N GLU A 133 27.10 -9.45 16.95
CA GLU A 133 26.15 -8.99 17.95
C GLU A 133 26.23 -7.45 18.10
N GLY A 134 25.09 -6.82 18.29
CA GLY A 134 25.03 -5.37 18.48
C GLY A 134 23.66 -4.75 18.19
N PRO A 135 23.58 -3.43 18.34
CA PRO A 135 22.36 -2.70 18.05
C PRO A 135 22.07 -2.69 16.54
N LEU A 136 20.79 -2.84 16.19
CA LEU A 136 20.30 -2.63 14.83
C LEU A 136 19.65 -1.25 14.74
N ALA A 137 20.07 -0.44 13.76
CA ALA A 137 19.53 0.90 13.49
C ALA A 137 18.19 0.83 12.76
N VAL A 138 17.19 0.20 13.37
CA VAL A 138 15.88 -0.10 12.77
C VAL A 138 15.02 1.13 12.50
N ASP A 139 15.38 2.29 13.05
CA ASP A 139 14.69 3.57 12.87
C ASP A 139 15.37 4.45 11.82
N SER A 140 16.38 3.93 11.12
CA SER A 140 17.05 4.64 10.04
C SER A 140 16.23 4.60 8.75
N ASP A 141 16.46 5.55 7.84
CA ASP A 141 15.86 5.56 6.50
C ASP A 141 16.26 4.31 5.67
N SER A 142 17.37 3.68 6.03
CA SER A 142 17.86 2.42 5.47
C SER A 142 18.12 1.42 6.60
N PRO A 143 17.10 0.70 7.06
CA PRO A 143 17.25 -0.28 8.12
C PRO A 143 18.21 -1.41 7.71
N PRO A 144 19.06 -1.92 8.64
CA PRO A 144 20.01 -2.97 8.33
C PRO A 144 19.35 -4.24 7.79
N MET A 145 19.94 -4.80 6.75
CA MET A 145 19.51 -6.05 6.15
C MET A 145 20.33 -7.22 6.71
N ILE A 146 19.66 -8.16 7.38
CA ILE A 146 20.22 -9.44 7.76
C ILE A 146 20.01 -10.39 6.60
N THR A 147 21.08 -10.92 6.02
CA THR A 147 21.00 -11.78 4.83
C THR A 147 21.68 -13.12 5.07
N TRP A 148 21.08 -14.17 4.54
CA TRP A 148 21.67 -15.51 4.51
C TRP A 148 21.24 -16.20 3.21
N HIS A 149 22.20 -16.43 2.28
CA HIS A 149 21.91 -16.88 0.90
C HIS A 149 20.80 -16.03 0.25
N GLY A 150 19.68 -16.63 -0.19
CA GLY A 150 18.53 -15.93 -0.76
C GLY A 150 17.61 -15.24 0.27
N LEU A 151 17.81 -15.51 1.57
CA LEU A 151 16.98 -14.95 2.62
C LEU A 151 17.40 -13.52 2.97
N THR A 152 16.44 -12.63 3.12
CA THR A 152 16.64 -11.27 3.64
C THR A 152 15.63 -11.00 4.76
N ILE A 153 16.14 -10.57 5.92
CA ILE A 153 15.34 -10.22 7.10
C ILE A 153 15.60 -8.76 7.45
N VAL A 154 14.54 -7.97 7.56
CA VAL A 154 14.60 -6.55 7.93
C VAL A 154 13.64 -6.27 9.06
N ALA A 155 14.11 -5.61 10.11
CA ALA A 155 13.27 -5.09 11.17
C ALA A 155 12.87 -3.64 10.85
N LEU A 156 11.56 -3.37 10.79
CA LEU A 156 10.98 -2.10 10.39
C LEU A 156 10.19 -1.48 11.55
N ASN A 157 10.39 -0.19 11.81
CA ASN A 157 9.52 0.55 12.71
C ASN A 157 8.17 0.86 12.01
N ARG A 158 7.09 0.56 12.69
CA ARG A 158 5.72 0.87 12.25
C ARG A 158 4.95 1.48 13.41
N GLY A 159 5.04 2.80 13.55
CA GLY A 159 4.33 3.53 14.62
C GLY A 159 4.79 3.18 16.03
N GLY A 160 6.08 2.97 16.26
CA GLY A 160 6.65 2.61 17.56
C GLY A 160 6.56 1.12 17.90
N ARG A 161 6.17 0.28 16.97
CA ARG A 161 6.25 -1.19 17.04
C ARG A 161 7.18 -1.70 15.96
N TYR A 162 7.92 -2.77 16.24
CA TYR A 162 8.85 -3.35 15.28
C TYR A 162 8.23 -4.55 14.58
N LEU A 163 8.28 -4.49 13.25
CA LEU A 163 7.82 -5.54 12.35
C LEU A 163 9.02 -6.18 11.67
N LEU A 164 9.12 -7.49 11.77
CA LEU A 164 10.10 -8.26 11.01
C LEU A 164 9.50 -8.62 9.65
N SER A 165 10.15 -8.19 8.59
CA SER A 165 9.86 -8.56 7.20
C SER A 165 10.87 -9.62 6.76
N ILE A 166 10.38 -10.71 6.19
CA ILE A 166 11.21 -11.86 5.77
C ILE A 166 10.95 -12.12 4.30
N LYS A 167 11.98 -12.00 3.49
CA LYS A 167 11.94 -12.26 2.05
C LYS A 167 12.87 -13.40 1.70
N ASP A 168 12.45 -14.25 0.78
CA ASP A 168 13.24 -15.34 0.21
C ASP A 168 13.23 -15.24 -1.31
N ALA A 169 14.40 -14.97 -1.89
CA ALA A 169 14.57 -14.89 -3.33
C ALA A 169 14.22 -16.20 -4.06
N ASP A 170 14.29 -17.33 -3.35
CA ASP A 170 13.94 -18.66 -3.87
C ASP A 170 12.51 -19.10 -3.51
N SER A 171 11.67 -18.14 -3.07
CA SER A 171 10.26 -18.40 -2.75
C SER A 171 9.54 -19.14 -3.88
N PRO A 172 8.76 -20.19 -3.60
CA PRO A 172 7.94 -20.87 -4.60
C PRO A 172 6.97 -19.94 -5.32
N LEU A 173 6.46 -18.90 -4.66
CA LEU A 173 5.61 -17.90 -5.29
C LEU A 173 6.37 -17.14 -6.40
N ARG A 174 7.65 -16.85 -6.19
CA ARG A 174 8.50 -16.18 -7.16
C ARG A 174 9.00 -17.13 -8.24
N THR A 175 9.55 -18.28 -7.86
CA THR A 175 10.13 -19.23 -8.84
C THR A 175 9.11 -19.86 -9.78
N ASN A 176 7.83 -19.85 -9.41
CA ASN A 176 6.71 -20.27 -10.25
C ASN A 176 5.95 -19.08 -10.88
N PHE A 177 6.47 -17.88 -10.77
CA PHE A 177 5.88 -16.73 -11.44
C PHE A 177 6.12 -16.80 -12.95
N HIS A 178 5.11 -16.47 -13.75
CA HIS A 178 5.19 -16.44 -15.20
C HIS A 178 4.91 -15.04 -15.74
N GLU A 179 3.75 -14.48 -15.40
CA GLU A 179 3.30 -13.19 -15.92
C GLU A 179 2.20 -12.58 -15.04
N LEU A 180 1.98 -11.29 -15.17
CA LEU A 180 0.79 -10.61 -14.69
C LEU A 180 -0.29 -10.63 -15.77
N HIS A 181 -1.55 -10.72 -15.35
CA HIS A 181 -2.66 -10.66 -16.28
C HIS A 181 -3.21 -9.24 -16.35
N TRP A 182 -3.39 -8.75 -17.55
CA TRP A 182 -3.84 -7.39 -17.83
C TRP A 182 -5.13 -7.38 -18.65
N TYR A 183 -5.93 -6.34 -18.46
CA TYR A 183 -6.92 -6.00 -19.46
C TYR A 183 -6.22 -5.49 -20.73
N PRO A 184 -6.84 -5.64 -21.92
CA PRO A 184 -6.36 -4.96 -23.12
C PRO A 184 -6.24 -3.46 -22.89
N PRO A 185 -5.24 -2.77 -23.47
CA PRO A 185 -5.17 -1.33 -23.41
C PRO A 185 -6.44 -0.68 -23.99
N ASP A 186 -7.07 0.20 -23.22
CA ASP A 186 -8.25 0.92 -23.67
C ASP A 186 -8.11 2.43 -23.35
N PRO A 187 -8.01 3.30 -24.37
CA PRO A 187 -7.85 4.73 -24.18
C PRO A 187 -9.04 5.39 -23.47
N ARG A 188 -10.24 4.78 -23.44
CA ARG A 188 -11.38 5.29 -22.68
C ARG A 188 -11.10 5.39 -21.18
N PHE A 189 -10.21 4.55 -20.68
CA PHE A 189 -9.77 4.54 -19.29
C PHE A 189 -8.56 5.40 -19.02
N ARG A 190 -8.16 6.25 -19.96
CA ARG A 190 -7.20 7.33 -19.73
C ARG A 190 -7.93 8.65 -19.76
N VAL A 191 -8.30 9.15 -18.60
CA VAL A 191 -9.16 10.33 -18.47
C VAL A 191 -8.37 11.55 -18.01
N SER A 192 -8.80 12.73 -18.45
CA SER A 192 -8.37 14.00 -17.88
C SER A 192 -9.40 14.41 -16.84
N ALA A 193 -8.98 14.49 -15.60
CA ALA A 193 -9.83 14.89 -14.48
C ALA A 193 -9.57 16.34 -14.10
N ALA A 194 -10.62 17.07 -13.73
CA ALA A 194 -10.47 18.38 -13.10
C ALA A 194 -9.90 18.19 -11.69
N TRP A 195 -8.83 18.92 -11.38
CA TRP A 195 -8.21 18.89 -10.06
C TRP A 195 -8.71 20.05 -9.20
N THR A 196 -9.19 19.74 -8.01
CA THR A 196 -9.61 20.72 -7.00
C THR A 196 -8.79 20.54 -5.73
N PRO A 197 -7.94 21.54 -5.36
CA PRO A 197 -7.12 21.44 -4.16
C PRO A 197 -7.93 21.66 -2.88
N TYR A 198 -7.50 21.02 -1.81
CA TYR A 198 -7.87 21.40 -0.44
C TYR A 198 -6.96 22.51 0.06
N ASN A 199 -7.51 23.48 0.75
CA ASN A 199 -6.73 24.55 1.38
C ASN A 199 -7.21 24.79 2.83
N PRO A 200 -6.48 24.31 3.84
CA PRO A 200 -5.25 23.48 3.78
C PRO A 200 -5.54 22.04 3.34
N PRO A 201 -4.50 21.24 2.96
CA PRO A 201 -4.62 19.80 2.77
C PRO A 201 -5.24 19.12 4.00
N ARG A 202 -6.02 18.07 3.80
CA ARG A 202 -6.66 17.36 4.91
C ARG A 202 -5.97 16.03 5.21
N MET A 203 -6.03 15.58 6.47
CA MET A 203 -5.57 14.25 6.84
C MET A 203 -6.69 13.23 6.60
N VAL A 204 -6.39 12.19 5.85
CA VAL A 204 -7.32 11.10 5.55
C VAL A 204 -6.88 9.85 6.32
N LYS A 205 -7.84 9.24 7.00
CA LYS A 205 -7.62 7.98 7.71
C LYS A 205 -7.83 6.81 6.77
N ILE A 206 -6.75 6.12 6.46
CA ILE A 206 -6.74 4.96 5.56
C ILE A 206 -6.63 3.69 6.41
N PRO A 207 -7.68 2.86 6.46
CA PRO A 207 -7.59 1.55 7.13
C PRO A 207 -6.65 0.62 6.37
N THR A 208 -6.13 -0.40 7.08
CA THR A 208 -5.28 -1.43 6.46
C THR A 208 -5.88 -2.82 6.65
N VAL A 209 -5.42 -3.78 5.85
CA VAL A 209 -5.82 -5.19 5.98
C VAL A 209 -5.46 -5.81 7.34
N LEU A 210 -4.55 -5.20 8.11
CA LEU A 210 -4.19 -5.62 9.46
C LEU A 210 -5.08 -5.01 10.55
N GLY A 211 -6.09 -4.21 10.19
CA GLY A 211 -7.03 -3.59 11.12
C GLY A 211 -6.50 -2.34 11.84
N ASN A 212 -5.32 -1.85 11.50
CA ASN A 212 -4.84 -0.54 11.94
C ASN A 212 -5.19 0.54 10.90
N THR A 213 -5.05 1.80 11.30
CA THR A 213 -5.30 2.96 10.44
C THR A 213 -4.01 3.74 10.25
N LEU A 214 -3.78 4.23 9.04
CA LEU A 214 -2.70 5.14 8.68
C LEU A 214 -3.29 6.52 8.39
N ASP A 215 -2.61 7.56 8.82
CA ASP A 215 -3.00 8.94 8.52
C ASP A 215 -2.12 9.45 7.39
N PHE A 216 -2.75 9.80 6.25
CA PHE A 216 -2.07 10.35 5.08
C PHE A 216 -2.62 11.73 4.72
N PRO A 217 -1.77 12.68 4.32
CA PRO A 217 -2.25 13.94 3.76
C PRO A 217 -2.89 13.72 2.40
N SER A 218 -4.06 14.35 2.18
CA SER A 218 -4.71 14.47 0.89
C SER A 218 -4.68 15.93 0.45
N PRO A 219 -4.04 16.24 -0.68
CA PRO A 219 -3.93 17.62 -1.16
C PRO A 219 -5.17 18.14 -1.89
N GLY A 220 -6.10 17.26 -2.29
CA GLY A 220 -7.27 17.63 -3.08
C GLY A 220 -8.00 16.41 -3.62
N PHE A 221 -8.80 16.61 -4.65
CA PHE A 221 -9.52 15.53 -5.32
C PHE A 221 -9.63 15.77 -6.83
N ALA A 222 -9.83 14.67 -7.55
CA ALA A 222 -9.98 14.65 -9.01
C ALA A 222 -11.43 14.35 -9.39
N GLU A 223 -12.03 15.20 -10.23
CA GLU A 223 -13.40 15.06 -10.73
C GLU A 223 -13.40 14.73 -12.22
N PHE A 224 -14.15 13.72 -12.62
CA PHE A 224 -14.28 13.30 -14.01
C PHE A 224 -15.60 12.57 -14.24
N VAL A 225 -15.92 12.31 -15.50
CA VAL A 225 -17.07 11.49 -15.89
C VAL A 225 -16.55 10.20 -16.54
N LEU A 226 -17.03 9.05 -16.07
CA LEU A 226 -16.74 7.76 -16.68
C LEU A 226 -18.07 7.01 -16.86
N ASP A 227 -18.31 6.50 -18.07
CA ASP A 227 -19.59 5.85 -18.46
C ASP A 227 -20.84 6.62 -18.06
N GLY A 228 -20.77 7.96 -18.21
CA GLY A 228 -21.86 8.89 -17.88
C GLY A 228 -22.07 9.12 -16.37
N GLN A 229 -21.25 8.55 -15.51
CA GLN A 229 -21.32 8.75 -14.07
C GLN A 229 -20.28 9.79 -13.62
N PRO A 230 -20.69 10.83 -12.88
CA PRO A 230 -19.74 11.74 -12.24
C PRO A 230 -19.01 11.04 -11.12
N ILE A 231 -17.69 11.12 -11.09
CA ILE A 231 -16.83 10.49 -10.12
C ILE A 231 -15.94 11.54 -9.48
N ASN A 232 -15.82 11.44 -8.16
CA ASN A 232 -14.89 12.19 -7.34
C ASN A 232 -13.93 11.20 -6.70
N LEU A 233 -12.63 11.32 -6.99
CA LEU A 233 -11.60 10.40 -6.54
C LEU A 233 -10.53 11.15 -5.75
N GLU A 234 -10.30 10.74 -4.52
CA GLU A 234 -9.39 11.40 -3.60
C GLU A 234 -8.08 10.62 -3.45
N PRO A 235 -6.92 11.22 -3.80
CA PRO A 235 -5.62 10.64 -3.54
C PRO A 235 -5.11 10.98 -2.16
N VAL A 236 -4.05 10.28 -1.79
CA VAL A 236 -3.17 10.68 -0.69
C VAL A 236 -1.75 10.87 -1.20
N THR A 237 -0.91 11.52 -0.41
CA THR A 237 0.53 11.60 -0.64
C THR A 237 1.25 10.72 0.36
N GLU A 238 2.22 9.94 -0.13
CA GLU A 238 3.03 9.08 0.72
C GLU A 238 4.34 9.77 1.11
N PRO A 239 4.79 9.65 2.36
CA PRO A 239 6.08 10.19 2.77
C PRO A 239 7.22 9.65 1.89
N GLY A 240 8.06 10.54 1.38
CA GLY A 240 9.15 10.19 0.46
C GLY A 240 8.74 10.04 -1.01
N HIS A 241 7.45 10.27 -1.33
CA HIS A 241 6.88 10.21 -2.69
C HIS A 241 6.08 11.48 -3.04
N GLU A 242 6.54 12.63 -2.55
CA GLU A 242 5.83 13.93 -2.69
C GLU A 242 5.65 14.39 -4.15
N GLY A 243 6.34 13.76 -5.09
CA GLY A 243 6.19 14.00 -6.54
C GLY A 243 5.07 13.21 -7.20
N THR A 244 4.29 12.42 -6.45
CA THR A 244 3.22 11.57 -6.96
C THR A 244 1.96 11.64 -6.11
N LEU A 245 0.83 11.31 -6.72
CA LEU A 245 -0.45 11.10 -6.04
C LEU A 245 -0.78 9.61 -6.04
N PHE A 246 -1.19 9.10 -4.88
CA PHE A 246 -1.55 7.71 -4.68
C PHE A 246 -3.05 7.56 -4.48
N PHE A 247 -3.72 6.92 -5.42
CA PHE A 247 -5.14 6.58 -5.36
C PHE A 247 -5.33 5.13 -4.96
N ILE A 248 -6.12 4.92 -3.92
CA ILE A 248 -6.51 3.61 -3.43
C ILE A 248 -8.00 3.49 -3.70
N LEU A 249 -8.43 2.55 -4.54
CA LEU A 249 -9.81 2.45 -4.96
C LEU A 249 -10.31 1.00 -5.09
N THR A 250 -11.62 0.85 -5.15
CA THR A 250 -12.32 -0.32 -5.67
C THR A 250 -13.34 0.13 -6.71
N ASP A 251 -13.74 -0.77 -7.58
CA ASP A 251 -14.76 -0.56 -8.61
C ASP A 251 -15.61 -1.84 -8.79
N VAL A 252 -16.57 -1.81 -9.70
CA VAL A 252 -17.48 -2.94 -9.94
C VAL A 252 -16.76 -4.23 -10.38
N THR A 253 -15.54 -4.14 -10.94
CA THR A 253 -14.75 -5.33 -11.32
C THR A 253 -14.12 -6.03 -10.12
N SER A 254 -14.04 -5.36 -8.95
CA SER A 254 -13.47 -5.91 -7.72
C SER A 254 -14.25 -7.15 -7.28
N GLN A 255 -13.55 -8.23 -6.93
CA GLN A 255 -14.06 -9.57 -6.61
C GLN A 255 -14.51 -10.41 -7.82
N ILE A 256 -14.59 -9.85 -9.01
CA ILE A 256 -15.01 -10.57 -10.22
C ILE A 256 -13.78 -10.88 -11.08
N THR A 257 -13.12 -9.87 -11.57
CA THR A 257 -11.98 -9.97 -12.49
C THR A 257 -10.73 -9.26 -12.00
N THR A 258 -10.84 -8.45 -10.94
CA THR A 258 -9.73 -7.75 -10.28
C THR A 258 -9.68 -8.08 -8.80
N TYR A 259 -8.60 -7.71 -8.12
CA TYR A 259 -8.40 -8.02 -6.72
C TYR A 259 -9.45 -7.33 -5.83
N LYS A 260 -10.04 -8.12 -4.93
CA LYS A 260 -11.24 -7.72 -4.18
C LYS A 260 -11.06 -6.55 -3.22
N THR A 261 -9.85 -6.37 -2.69
CA THR A 261 -9.62 -5.53 -1.53
C THR A 261 -9.31 -4.09 -1.91
N ALA A 262 -8.52 -3.90 -2.97
CA ALA A 262 -8.12 -2.61 -3.48
C ALA A 262 -7.46 -2.73 -4.85
N ARG A 263 -7.43 -1.62 -5.58
CA ARG A 263 -6.62 -1.37 -6.77
C ARG A 263 -5.87 -0.07 -6.55
N TYR A 264 -4.64 -0.01 -6.96
CA TYR A 264 -3.74 1.12 -6.73
C TYR A 264 -3.44 1.84 -8.04
N LEU A 265 -3.43 3.17 -7.99
CA LEU A 265 -3.00 4.00 -9.10
C LEU A 265 -2.06 5.09 -8.59
N HIS A 266 -0.85 5.12 -9.10
CA HIS A 266 0.08 6.22 -8.90
C HIS A 266 0.07 7.12 -10.13
N THR A 267 0.00 8.42 -9.91
CA THR A 267 0.01 9.43 -10.98
C THR A 267 1.09 10.47 -10.71
N GLY A 268 1.45 11.24 -11.72
CA GLY A 268 2.13 12.52 -11.51
C GLY A 268 1.20 13.53 -10.83
N LEU A 269 1.71 14.75 -10.67
CA LEU A 269 0.94 15.87 -10.12
C LEU A 269 0.06 16.52 -11.20
N PRO A 270 -0.98 17.30 -10.80
CA PRO A 270 -1.74 18.15 -11.72
C PRO A 270 -0.84 19.15 -12.46
N ASP A 271 -1.24 19.58 -13.62
CA ASP A 271 -0.48 20.49 -14.50
C ASP A 271 -0.06 21.81 -13.84
N HIS A 272 -0.84 22.29 -12.87
CA HIS A 272 -0.53 23.51 -12.09
C HIS A 272 -0.06 23.20 -10.66
N GLY A 273 0.33 21.95 -10.38
CA GLY A 273 0.68 21.49 -9.03
C GLY A 273 -0.53 21.21 -8.16
N VAL A 274 -0.29 20.70 -6.95
CA VAL A 274 -1.37 20.25 -6.05
C VAL A 274 -2.12 21.39 -5.37
N ASP A 275 -1.54 22.59 -5.30
CA ASP A 275 -2.10 23.73 -4.57
C ASP A 275 -3.03 24.62 -5.43
N HIS A 276 -3.15 24.33 -6.72
CA HIS A 276 -3.94 25.11 -7.67
C HIS A 276 -4.91 24.22 -8.45
N PRO A 277 -6.10 24.73 -8.81
CA PRO A 277 -6.96 24.04 -9.75
C PRO A 277 -6.27 23.80 -11.09
N GLY A 278 -6.49 22.62 -11.68
CA GLY A 278 -5.84 22.25 -12.94
C GLY A 278 -6.42 20.97 -13.52
N GLN A 279 -5.62 20.30 -14.36
CA GLN A 279 -5.97 19.04 -14.97
C GLN A 279 -5.00 17.93 -14.46
N LEU A 280 -5.57 16.77 -14.17
CA LEU A 280 -4.83 15.59 -13.76
C LEU A 280 -5.15 14.44 -14.72
N THR A 281 -4.12 13.81 -15.28
CA THR A 281 -4.31 12.59 -16.08
C THR A 281 -4.39 11.37 -15.17
N LEU A 282 -5.53 10.67 -15.22
CA LEU A 282 -5.75 9.38 -14.59
C LEU A 282 -5.72 8.29 -15.67
N ASP A 283 -4.65 7.51 -15.74
CA ASP A 283 -4.55 6.38 -16.66
C ASP A 283 -4.83 5.07 -15.93
N PHE A 284 -6.10 4.67 -15.89
CA PHE A 284 -6.53 3.44 -15.24
C PHE A 284 -5.98 2.16 -15.91
N ASN A 285 -5.42 2.25 -17.12
CA ASN A 285 -4.67 1.14 -17.70
C ASN A 285 -3.39 0.80 -16.92
N LYS A 286 -2.99 1.68 -15.99
CA LYS A 286 -1.92 1.50 -15.01
C LYS A 286 -2.42 1.16 -13.60
N LEU A 287 -3.68 0.76 -13.44
CA LEU A 287 -4.14 0.19 -12.18
C LEU A 287 -3.38 -1.10 -11.88
N GLU A 288 -2.91 -1.23 -10.66
CA GLU A 288 -2.13 -2.37 -10.20
C GLU A 288 -2.74 -3.03 -8.96
N ASN A 289 -2.47 -4.31 -8.79
CA ASN A 289 -2.84 -5.01 -7.56
C ASN A 289 -1.96 -4.57 -6.38
N PRO A 290 -2.53 -4.44 -5.18
CA PRO A 290 -1.75 -4.23 -3.97
C PRO A 290 -0.87 -5.45 -3.64
N PRO A 291 0.19 -5.28 -2.85
CA PRO A 291 1.08 -6.37 -2.42
C PRO A 291 0.35 -7.59 -1.82
N CYS A 292 -0.77 -7.37 -1.12
CA CYS A 292 -1.55 -8.45 -0.52
C CYS A 292 -2.33 -9.30 -1.54
N ALA A 293 -2.30 -8.97 -2.82
CA ALA A 293 -2.77 -9.87 -3.89
C ALA A 293 -1.77 -11.00 -4.18
N TYR A 294 -0.50 -10.80 -3.85
CA TYR A 294 0.60 -11.73 -4.12
C TYR A 294 1.03 -12.53 -2.90
N THR A 295 0.92 -11.93 -1.70
CA THR A 295 1.35 -12.55 -0.44
C THR A 295 0.41 -12.17 0.70
N THR A 296 0.22 -13.09 1.62
CA THR A 296 -0.56 -12.85 2.85
C THR A 296 0.21 -12.07 3.92
N TYR A 297 1.48 -11.79 3.66
CA TYR A 297 2.37 -11.12 4.60
C TYR A 297 2.49 -9.61 4.37
N ALA A 298 1.71 -9.03 3.45
CA ALA A 298 1.72 -7.60 3.21
C ALA A 298 0.65 -6.87 4.04
N SER A 299 0.99 -5.65 4.50
CA SER A 299 0.03 -4.72 5.09
C SER A 299 -0.36 -3.69 4.05
N CYS A 300 -1.57 -3.83 3.50
CA CYS A 300 -2.03 -2.98 2.41
C CYS A 300 -3.05 -1.96 2.89
N PRO A 301 -2.93 -0.69 2.50
CA PRO A 301 -3.98 0.29 2.68
C PRO A 301 -5.23 -0.07 1.88
N LEU A 302 -6.39 0.21 2.48
CA LEU A 302 -7.71 -0.04 1.92
C LEU A 302 -8.32 1.27 1.37
N PRO A 303 -9.18 1.20 0.35
CA PRO A 303 -9.82 2.40 -0.18
C PRO A 303 -10.69 3.07 0.88
N PRO A 304 -10.62 4.40 1.01
CA PRO A 304 -11.60 5.15 1.77
C PRO A 304 -12.97 5.07 1.07
N ASP A 305 -14.05 5.29 1.81
CA ASP A 305 -15.41 5.07 1.31
C ASP A 305 -15.74 5.82 0.02
N GLN A 306 -15.23 7.05 -0.13
CA GLN A 306 -15.43 7.87 -1.33
C GLN A 306 -14.71 7.35 -2.57
N ASN A 307 -13.76 6.43 -2.42
CA ASN A 307 -13.03 5.82 -3.52
C ASN A 307 -13.57 4.42 -3.92
N GLN A 308 -14.80 4.09 -3.50
CA GLN A 308 -15.53 2.92 -3.98
C GLN A 308 -16.39 3.34 -5.18
N LEU A 309 -15.89 3.03 -6.39
CA LEU A 309 -16.48 3.56 -7.62
C LEU A 309 -17.64 2.70 -8.10
N PRO A 310 -18.78 3.31 -8.51
CA PRO A 310 -19.98 2.60 -8.96
C PRO A 310 -19.92 2.17 -10.44
N VAL A 311 -18.76 2.23 -11.06
CA VAL A 311 -18.51 1.89 -12.47
C VAL A 311 -17.56 0.72 -12.59
N ALA A 312 -17.58 -0.01 -13.71
CA ALA A 312 -16.62 -1.06 -14.01
C ALA A 312 -15.40 -0.48 -14.73
N ILE A 313 -14.22 -0.59 -14.13
CA ILE A 313 -12.97 -0.18 -14.75
C ILE A 313 -12.23 -1.42 -15.28
N GLU A 314 -12.63 -1.85 -16.50
CA GLU A 314 -12.02 -2.98 -17.19
C GLU A 314 -10.68 -2.60 -17.82
N ALA A 315 -9.77 -2.08 -17.01
CA ALA A 315 -8.42 -1.64 -17.36
C ALA A 315 -7.42 -2.00 -16.28
N GLY A 316 -6.12 -2.01 -16.61
CA GLY A 316 -5.05 -2.31 -15.67
C GLY A 316 -4.88 -3.78 -15.36
N GLU A 317 -4.31 -4.08 -14.20
CA GLU A 317 -3.99 -5.43 -13.73
C GLU A 317 -5.24 -6.19 -13.30
N ARG A 318 -5.34 -7.44 -13.72
CA ARG A 318 -6.41 -8.38 -13.34
C ARG A 318 -6.01 -9.17 -12.10
N LEU A 319 -6.96 -9.95 -11.57
CA LEU A 319 -6.71 -10.83 -10.43
C LEU A 319 -5.49 -11.72 -10.70
N TYR A 320 -4.53 -11.66 -9.78
CA TYR A 320 -3.39 -12.57 -9.78
C TYR A 320 -3.84 -13.94 -9.28
N THR A 321 -3.53 -14.99 -10.04
CA THR A 321 -3.79 -16.38 -9.66
C THR A 321 -2.48 -17.13 -9.77
N PRO A 322 -1.85 -17.54 -8.66
CA PRO A 322 -0.70 -18.43 -8.70
C PRO A 322 -1.09 -19.74 -9.40
N ARG A 323 -0.24 -20.23 -10.28
CA ARG A 323 -0.42 -21.54 -10.92
C ARG A 323 0.20 -22.65 -10.11
#